data_260c3544fcb3a352721ed43019af7016
#
_entry.id   260c3544fcb3a352721ed43019af7016
#
_cell.length_a   1.000
_cell.length_b   1.000
_cell.length_c   1.000
_cell.angle_alpha   90.00
_cell.angle_beta   90.00
_cell.angle_gamma   90.00
#
_symmetry.space_group_name_H-M   'P 1'
#
loop_
_entity.id
_entity.type
_entity.pdbx_description
1 polymer ?
#
loop_
_entity_poly.entity_id
_entity_poly.type
_entity_poly.pdbx_seq_one_letter_code
_entity_poly.pdbx_strand_id
1 'polypeptide(L)'
;MTAFELSGEPLTAREREVLTLVVAGLTGRQIAAELGVSRHTVRSHMDGIFAKVCVPNRTVLTAWALLSNTVSADDVRAVWRRWVSQLEAA
;
A
#
# COMPACT_ATOMS: atom_id res chain seq x y z
N MET A 1 13.29 19.48 -1.94
CA MET A 1 12.08 18.94 -2.61
C MET A 1 12.48 17.81 -3.53
N THR A 2 11.82 16.71 -3.42
CA THR A 2 12.05 15.58 -4.28
C THR A 2 10.96 15.51 -5.36
N ALA A 3 11.24 14.80 -6.47
CA ALA A 3 10.28 14.61 -7.54
C ALA A 3 9.07 13.75 -7.13
N PHE A 4 9.16 13.09 -5.97
CA PHE A 4 8.16 12.14 -5.51
C PHE A 4 7.42 12.62 -4.26
N GLU A 5 7.22 13.92 -4.12
CA GLU A 5 6.47 14.47 -3.01
C GLU A 5 4.97 14.39 -3.28
N LEU A 6 4.20 14.45 -2.20
CA LEU A 6 2.74 14.52 -2.29
C LEU A 6 2.31 15.80 -2.98
N SER A 7 1.19 15.74 -3.70
CA SER A 7 0.63 16.87 -4.45
C SER A 7 0.02 17.96 -3.56
N GLY A 8 0.22 17.89 -2.24
CA GLY A 8 -0.33 18.82 -1.28
C GLY A 8 -1.46 18.24 -0.45
N GLU A 9 -2.03 17.12 -0.85
CA GLU A 9 -3.08 16.45 -0.11
C GLU A 9 -2.51 15.25 0.64
N PRO A 10 -2.78 15.10 1.96
CA PRO A 10 -2.34 13.94 2.70
C PRO A 10 -3.12 12.69 2.24
N LEU A 11 -2.50 11.54 2.41
CA LEU A 11 -3.19 10.28 2.22
C LEU A 11 -4.26 10.11 3.29
N THR A 12 -5.41 9.55 2.89
CA THR A 12 -6.45 9.17 3.85
C THR A 12 -6.00 7.97 4.67
N ALA A 13 -6.68 7.71 5.78
CA ALA A 13 -6.39 6.53 6.60
C ALA A 13 -6.53 5.25 5.79
N ARG A 14 -7.57 5.15 4.96
CA ARG A 14 -7.79 3.95 4.13
C ARG A 14 -6.72 3.84 3.03
N GLU A 15 -6.30 4.95 2.45
CA GLU A 15 -5.19 4.93 1.47
C GLU A 15 -3.90 4.44 2.12
N ARG A 16 -3.62 4.85 3.35
CA ARG A 16 -2.45 4.37 4.09
C ARG A 16 -2.53 2.87 4.36
N GLU A 17 -3.71 2.36 4.72
CA GLU A 17 -3.91 0.93 4.90
C GLU A 17 -3.63 0.16 3.60
N VAL A 18 -4.19 0.63 2.50
CA VAL A 18 -3.95 0.03 1.18
C VAL A 18 -2.46 0.08 0.83
N LEU A 19 -1.82 1.23 1.05
CA LEU A 19 -0.40 1.39 0.75
C LEU A 19 0.46 0.43 1.56
N THR A 20 0.16 0.22 2.83
CA THR A 20 0.88 -0.73 3.66
C THR A 20 0.82 -2.14 3.07
N LEU A 21 -0.36 -2.55 2.61
CA LEU A 21 -0.54 -3.87 2.00
C LEU A 21 0.17 -3.97 0.66
N VAL A 22 0.19 -2.89 -0.13
CA VAL A 22 0.96 -2.83 -1.37
C VAL A 22 2.45 -3.02 -1.10
N VAL A 23 2.97 -2.32 -0.10
CA VAL A 23 4.39 -2.41 0.28
C VAL A 23 4.74 -3.82 0.76
N ALA A 24 3.81 -4.46 1.45
CA ALA A 24 3.99 -5.85 1.90
C ALA A 24 3.95 -6.86 0.74
N GLY A 25 3.55 -6.42 -0.45
CA GLY A 25 3.59 -7.27 -1.64
C GLY A 25 2.29 -7.99 -1.95
N LEU A 26 1.17 -7.62 -1.32
CA LEU A 26 -0.11 -8.24 -1.61
C LEU A 26 -0.62 -7.80 -2.97
N THR A 27 -1.27 -8.74 -3.67
CA THR A 27 -1.98 -8.45 -4.91
C THR A 27 -3.27 -7.68 -4.63
N GLY A 28 -3.87 -7.07 -5.65
CA GLY A 28 -5.15 -6.40 -5.50
C GLY A 28 -6.24 -7.30 -4.93
N ARG A 29 -6.25 -8.58 -5.35
CA ARG A 29 -7.20 -9.57 -4.82
C ARG A 29 -6.97 -9.82 -3.33
N GLN A 30 -5.71 -9.97 -2.93
CA GLN A 30 -5.36 -10.20 -1.53
C GLN A 30 -5.68 -8.98 -0.67
N ILE A 31 -5.42 -7.78 -1.16
CA ILE A 31 -5.78 -6.54 -0.47
C ILE A 31 -7.29 -6.44 -0.29
N ALA A 32 -8.04 -6.73 -1.34
CA ALA A 32 -9.51 -6.73 -1.27
C ALA A 32 -10.02 -7.69 -0.20
N ALA A 33 -9.45 -8.90 -0.15
CA ALA A 33 -9.82 -9.90 0.86
C ALA A 33 -9.45 -9.44 2.27
N GLU A 34 -8.26 -8.86 2.44
CA GLU A 34 -7.78 -8.37 3.73
C GLU A 34 -8.68 -7.26 4.28
N LEU A 35 -9.13 -6.36 3.42
CA LEU A 35 -9.93 -5.19 3.83
C LEU A 35 -11.44 -5.44 3.76
N GLY A 36 -11.87 -6.58 3.23
CA GLY A 36 -13.29 -6.86 3.09
C GLY A 36 -14.00 -5.98 2.07
N VAL A 37 -13.31 -5.60 0.99
CA VAL A 37 -13.85 -4.72 -0.05
C VAL A 37 -13.68 -5.37 -1.42
N SER A 38 -14.28 -4.76 -2.46
CA SER A 38 -14.12 -5.25 -3.83
C SER A 38 -12.75 -4.87 -4.39
N ARG A 39 -12.32 -5.61 -5.42
CA ARG A 39 -11.09 -5.27 -6.16
C ARG A 39 -11.20 -3.89 -6.82
N HIS A 40 -12.40 -3.54 -7.26
CA HIS A 40 -12.66 -2.22 -7.82
C HIS A 40 -12.39 -1.11 -6.79
N THR A 41 -12.82 -1.32 -5.55
CA THR A 41 -12.58 -0.36 -4.46
C THR A 41 -11.08 -0.22 -4.19
N VAL A 42 -10.34 -1.34 -4.21
CA VAL A 42 -8.88 -1.30 -4.06
C VAL A 42 -8.25 -0.48 -5.18
N ARG A 43 -8.70 -0.70 -6.43
CA ARG A 43 -8.21 0.06 -7.57
C ARG A 43 -8.46 1.56 -7.40
N SER A 44 -9.66 1.93 -6.92
CA SER A 44 -9.98 3.34 -6.67
C SER A 44 -9.05 3.96 -5.64
N HIS A 45 -8.73 3.23 -4.58
CA HIS A 45 -7.77 3.72 -3.58
C HIS A 45 -6.37 3.84 -4.16
N MET A 46 -5.94 2.90 -5.01
CA MET A 46 -4.64 2.99 -5.69
C MET A 46 -4.58 4.20 -6.60
N ASP A 47 -5.63 4.45 -7.36
CA ASP A 47 -5.71 5.64 -8.23
C ASP A 47 -5.58 6.92 -7.40
N GLY A 48 -6.23 6.97 -6.24
CA GLY A 48 -6.12 8.11 -5.31
C GLY A 48 -4.70 8.28 -4.78
N ILE A 49 -4.04 7.19 -4.43
CA ILE A 49 -2.65 7.23 -3.97
C ILE A 49 -1.74 7.78 -5.07
N PHE A 50 -1.83 7.24 -6.29
CA PHE A 50 -1.00 7.70 -7.40
C PHE A 50 -1.28 9.15 -7.78
N ALA A 51 -2.51 9.62 -7.60
CA ALA A 51 -2.83 11.03 -7.84
C ALA A 51 -2.15 11.95 -6.84
N LYS A 52 -1.91 11.46 -5.62
CA LYS A 52 -1.30 12.25 -4.54
C LYS A 52 0.22 12.10 -4.48
N VAL A 53 0.73 10.91 -4.81
CA VAL A 53 2.15 10.61 -4.79
C VAL A 53 2.64 10.53 -6.24
N CYS A 54 3.43 11.50 -6.65
CA CYS A 54 3.87 11.63 -8.03
C CYS A 54 5.01 10.66 -8.34
N VAL A 55 4.69 9.39 -8.48
CA VAL A 55 5.65 8.32 -8.80
C VAL A 55 5.18 7.58 -10.05
N PRO A 56 6.10 7.01 -10.85
CA PRO A 56 5.75 6.43 -12.14
C PRO A 56 5.13 5.03 -12.10
N ASN A 57 5.33 4.28 -11.03
CA ASN A 57 4.85 2.90 -10.97
C ASN A 57 4.83 2.37 -9.53
N ARG A 58 4.27 1.16 -9.38
CA ARG A 58 4.10 0.51 -8.09
C ARG A 58 5.43 0.24 -7.38
N THR A 59 6.48 -0.11 -8.10
CA THR A 59 7.79 -0.37 -7.52
C THR A 59 8.37 0.88 -6.87
N VAL A 60 8.31 2.01 -7.59
CA VAL A 60 8.79 3.29 -7.07
C VAL A 60 7.92 3.76 -5.91
N LEU A 61 6.61 3.52 -5.99
CA LEU A 61 5.68 3.83 -4.89
C LEU A 61 6.09 3.08 -3.61
N THR A 62 6.42 1.81 -3.72
CA THR A 62 6.87 0.99 -2.59
C THR A 62 8.15 1.57 -1.98
N ALA A 63 9.14 1.90 -2.81
CA ALA A 63 10.38 2.51 -2.34
C ALA A 63 10.13 3.85 -1.66
N TRP A 64 9.30 4.69 -2.28
CA TRP A 64 8.93 5.99 -1.71
C TRP A 64 8.28 5.83 -0.33
N ALA A 65 7.35 4.89 -0.20
CA ALA A 65 6.61 4.68 1.04
C ALA A 65 7.54 4.33 2.20
N LEU A 66 8.54 3.48 1.94
CA LEU A 66 9.52 3.09 2.95
C LEU A 66 10.52 4.20 3.25
N LEU A 67 11.06 4.84 2.21
CA LEU A 67 12.06 5.90 2.38
C LEU A 67 11.49 7.14 3.06
N SER A 68 10.23 7.45 2.84
CA SER A 68 9.54 8.59 3.47
C SER A 68 8.99 8.26 4.86
N ASN A 69 9.11 7.00 5.30
CA ASN A 69 8.52 6.52 6.54
C ASN A 69 6.98 6.64 6.58
N THR A 70 6.34 6.72 5.42
CA THR A 70 4.87 6.70 5.33
C THR A 70 4.34 5.33 5.75
N VAL A 71 5.10 4.29 5.40
CA VAL A 71 4.86 2.91 5.86
C VAL A 71 6.11 2.44 6.59
N SER A 72 5.95 1.91 7.80
CA SER A 72 7.09 1.43 8.58
C SER A 72 7.39 -0.04 8.26
N ALA A 73 8.64 -0.43 8.49
CA ALA A 73 9.04 -1.84 8.34
C ALA A 73 8.24 -2.75 9.29
N ASP A 74 7.92 -2.26 10.49
CA ASP A 74 7.15 -3.04 11.46
C ASP A 74 5.73 -3.30 10.98
N ASP A 75 5.11 -2.32 10.32
CA ASP A 75 3.78 -2.51 9.72
C ASP A 75 3.81 -3.59 8.65
N VAL A 76 4.84 -3.58 7.81
CA VAL A 76 5.03 -4.59 6.75
C VAL A 76 5.22 -5.97 7.37
N ARG A 77 6.07 -6.09 8.39
CA ARG A 77 6.30 -7.37 9.08
C ARG A 77 5.04 -7.91 9.72
N ALA A 78 4.18 -7.03 10.26
CA ALA A 78 2.91 -7.44 10.85
C ALA A 78 1.99 -8.06 9.79
N VAL A 79 1.95 -7.48 8.59
CA VAL A 79 1.19 -8.04 7.47
C VAL A 79 1.75 -9.41 7.09
N TRP A 80 3.06 -9.50 6.94
CA TRP A 80 3.71 -10.77 6.55
C TRP A 80 3.44 -11.89 7.54
N ARG A 81 3.45 -11.61 8.84
CA ARG A 81 3.15 -12.65 9.85
C ARG A 81 1.78 -13.25 9.64
N ARG A 82 0.77 -12.44 9.34
CA ARG A 82 -0.59 -12.93 9.08
C ARG A 82 -0.65 -13.76 7.81
N TRP A 83 -0.04 -13.28 6.73
CA TRP A 83 -0.13 -13.91 5.42
C TRP A 83 0.76 -15.14 5.31
N VAL A 84 1.95 -15.13 5.91
CA VAL A 84 2.81 -16.31 5.94
C VAL A 84 2.12 -17.46 6.67
N SER A 85 1.45 -17.19 7.78
CA SER A 85 0.68 -18.21 8.50
C SER A 85 -0.39 -18.84 7.61
N GLN A 86 -1.07 -18.04 6.80
CA GLN A 86 -2.06 -18.54 5.85
C GLN A 86 -1.42 -19.41 4.76
N LEU A 87 -0.28 -19.00 4.24
CA LEU A 87 0.43 -19.75 3.21
C LEU A 87 0.93 -21.08 3.75
N GLU A 88 1.42 -21.11 4.98
CA GLU A 88 1.88 -22.35 5.62
C GLU A 88 0.73 -23.29 5.93
N ALA A 89 -0.46 -22.76 6.19
CA ALA A 89 -1.65 -23.56 6.46
C ALA A 89 -2.26 -24.16 5.20
N ALA A 90 -1.93 -23.59 4.05
CA ALA A 90 -2.38 -24.10 2.76
C ALA A 90 -1.50 -25.28 2.32
#